data_0ef7eb6ecd1d92f152d405fb7be28671
#
_entry.id   0ef7eb6ecd1d92f152d405fb7be28671
#
_cell.length_a   1.000
_cell.length_b   1.000
_cell.length_c   1.000
_cell.angle_alpha   90.00
_cell.angle_beta   90.00
_cell.angle_gamma   90.00
#
_symmetry.space_group_name_H-M   'P 1'
#
loop_
_entity.id
_entity.type
_entity.pdbx_description
1 polymer ?
#
loop_
_entity_poly.entity_id
_entity_poly.type
_entity_poly.pdbx_seq_one_letter_code
_entity_poly.pdbx_strand_id
1 'polypeptide(L)'
;MRFAHLSDIHLGFQKHEALQKIEQDVFERAVDECISRRVDFILIPGDLFHVNIPEMRVQKFAFAKFRQIYDAGIPVYVVYGSHDFSPVSNSVIDLLAVVGYIMKVTLATSLDDGRIKLDFVVDKKTGVKIAGLSGLKVGKDRVYYEKLDRESLEAESGLKIFLFHGGISEMKTESGMDGENMPLSML
;
A
#
# COMPACT_ATOMS: atom_id res chain seq x y z
N MET A 1 -6.91 -17.48 -9.54
CA MET A 1 -6.14 -16.38 -8.92
C MET A 1 -6.58 -16.21 -7.47
N ARG A 2 -5.62 -16.05 -6.58
CA ARG A 2 -5.84 -15.78 -5.14
C ARG A 2 -4.81 -14.75 -4.70
N PHE A 3 -5.23 -13.69 -4.06
CA PHE A 3 -4.32 -12.68 -3.51
C PHE A 3 -4.67 -12.36 -2.06
N ALA A 4 -3.73 -11.78 -1.33
CA ALA A 4 -3.94 -11.25 0.00
C ALA A 4 -4.00 -9.72 -0.04
N HIS A 5 -4.81 -9.14 0.82
CA HIS A 5 -4.93 -7.70 1.04
C HIS A 5 -4.68 -7.42 2.51
N LEU A 6 -3.58 -6.73 2.80
CA LEU A 6 -3.12 -6.41 4.14
C LEU A 6 -2.97 -4.89 4.24
N SER A 7 -3.81 -4.21 5.01
CA SER A 7 -3.79 -2.75 5.19
C SER A 7 -3.61 -2.39 6.65
N ASP A 8 -3.13 -1.17 6.89
CA ASP A 8 -3.08 -0.57 8.23
C ASP A 8 -2.37 -1.46 9.26
N ILE A 9 -1.22 -2.01 8.85
CA ILE A 9 -0.44 -2.94 9.66
C ILE A 9 0.25 -2.21 10.82
N HIS A 10 0.69 -0.97 10.58
CA HIS A 10 1.31 -0.07 11.56
C HIS A 10 2.45 -0.70 12.36
N LEU A 11 3.35 -1.45 11.72
CA LEU A 11 4.52 -2.01 12.39
C LEU A 11 5.30 -0.93 13.16
N GLY A 12 5.53 -1.20 14.44
CA GLY A 12 6.22 -0.26 15.36
C GLY A 12 5.28 0.75 16.03
N PHE A 13 3.97 0.55 15.99
CA PHE A 13 3.01 1.37 16.73
C PHE A 13 3.13 1.16 18.24
N GLN A 14 3.21 -0.08 18.65
CA GLN A 14 3.22 -0.44 20.07
C GLN A 14 4.57 -0.12 20.71
N LYS A 15 4.52 0.52 21.88
CA LYS A 15 5.74 0.87 22.67
C LYS A 15 6.02 -0.12 23.79
N HIS A 16 5.00 -0.80 24.29
CA HIS A 16 5.13 -1.80 25.34
C HIS A 16 5.61 -3.13 24.72
N GLU A 17 6.65 -3.73 25.25
CA GLU A 17 7.32 -4.91 24.68
C GLU A 17 6.37 -6.09 24.41
N ALA A 18 5.49 -6.40 25.35
CA ALA A 18 4.51 -7.48 25.17
C ALA A 18 3.53 -7.21 24.00
N LEU A 19 3.11 -5.94 23.83
CA LEU A 19 2.22 -5.56 22.72
C LEU A 19 2.97 -5.53 21.39
N GLN A 20 4.24 -5.12 21.37
CA GLN A 20 5.09 -5.22 20.19
C GLN A 20 5.26 -6.64 19.72
N LYS A 21 5.42 -7.58 20.67
CA LYS A 21 5.50 -9.00 20.33
C LYS A 21 4.20 -9.47 19.69
N ILE A 22 3.03 -9.10 20.22
CA ILE A 22 1.72 -9.45 19.63
C ILE A 22 1.59 -8.88 18.22
N GLU A 23 1.95 -7.61 18.02
CA GLU A 23 1.94 -6.94 16.70
C GLU A 23 2.78 -7.74 15.69
N GLN A 24 4.01 -8.11 16.07
CA GLN A 24 4.90 -8.89 15.22
C GLN A 24 4.38 -10.31 14.96
N ASP A 25 3.88 -10.99 15.99
CA ASP A 25 3.33 -12.35 15.88
C ASP A 25 2.07 -12.39 14.98
N VAL A 26 1.26 -11.32 14.98
CA VAL A 26 0.10 -11.20 14.07
C VAL A 26 0.54 -11.03 12.63
N PHE A 27 1.51 -10.13 12.38
CA PHE A 27 2.02 -9.93 11.02
C PHE A 27 2.74 -11.18 10.50
N GLU A 28 3.55 -11.84 11.35
CA GLU A 28 4.20 -13.12 11.00
C GLU A 28 3.18 -14.17 10.58
N ARG A 29 2.12 -14.38 11.36
CA ARG A 29 1.04 -15.33 11.00
C ARG A 29 0.36 -14.98 9.69
N ALA A 30 0.14 -13.69 9.41
CA ALA A 30 -0.43 -13.24 8.14
C ALA A 30 0.50 -13.58 6.95
N VAL A 31 1.81 -13.38 7.12
CA VAL A 31 2.82 -13.76 6.12
C VAL A 31 2.84 -15.28 5.90
N ASP A 32 2.89 -16.06 6.99
CA ASP A 32 2.90 -17.52 6.93
C ASP A 32 1.64 -18.06 6.23
N GLU A 33 0.48 -17.46 6.49
CA GLU A 33 -0.78 -17.82 5.83
C GLU A 33 -0.74 -17.50 4.32
N CYS A 34 -0.18 -16.35 3.92
CA CYS A 34 0.01 -16.01 2.52
C CYS A 34 0.88 -17.04 1.80
N ILE A 35 1.99 -17.45 2.44
CA ILE A 35 2.93 -18.42 1.89
C ILE A 35 2.29 -19.81 1.82
N SER A 36 1.65 -20.26 2.92
CA SER A 36 1.02 -21.59 2.98
C SER A 36 -0.10 -21.75 1.95
N ARG A 37 -0.89 -20.70 1.74
CA ARG A 37 -1.95 -20.66 0.71
C ARG A 37 -1.45 -20.42 -0.69
N ARG A 38 -0.16 -20.16 -0.86
CA ARG A 38 0.47 -19.88 -2.16
C ARG A 38 -0.30 -18.80 -2.92
N VAL A 39 -0.54 -17.65 -2.27
CA VAL A 39 -1.21 -16.53 -2.94
C VAL A 39 -0.40 -16.10 -4.16
N ASP A 40 -1.07 -15.59 -5.18
CA ASP A 40 -0.40 -15.16 -6.40
C ASP A 40 0.35 -13.84 -6.18
N PHE A 41 -0.17 -12.96 -5.34
CA PHE A 41 0.47 -11.72 -4.90
C PHE A 41 -0.15 -11.18 -3.60
N ILE A 42 0.51 -10.19 -3.00
CA ILE A 42 0.04 -9.46 -1.81
C ILE A 42 -0.12 -8.00 -2.17
N LEU A 43 -1.22 -7.38 -1.73
CA LEU A 43 -1.51 -5.95 -1.83
C LEU A 43 -1.38 -5.30 -0.45
N ILE A 44 -0.64 -4.20 -0.35
CA ILE A 44 -0.51 -3.39 0.87
C ILE A 44 -0.89 -1.94 0.52
N PRO A 45 -2.17 -1.58 0.67
CA PRO A 45 -2.66 -0.24 0.38
C PRO A 45 -2.38 0.76 1.51
N GLY A 46 -1.12 0.89 1.92
CA GLY A 46 -0.65 1.90 2.86
C GLY A 46 -0.56 1.47 4.32
N ASP A 47 0.08 2.33 5.09
CA ASP A 47 0.30 2.24 6.53
C ASP A 47 0.91 0.89 6.97
N LEU A 48 1.94 0.46 6.22
CA LEU A 48 2.76 -0.70 6.61
C LEU A 48 3.51 -0.43 7.92
N PHE A 49 4.08 0.76 8.06
CA PHE A 49 4.76 1.20 9.27
C PHE A 49 4.00 2.33 9.95
N HIS A 50 4.12 2.41 11.28
CA HIS A 50 3.52 3.51 12.03
C HIS A 50 4.22 4.86 11.82
N VAL A 51 5.48 4.84 11.41
CA VAL A 51 6.28 6.01 11.04
C VAL A 51 7.16 5.67 9.85
N ASN A 52 7.50 6.66 9.03
CA ASN A 52 8.31 6.46 7.81
C ASN A 52 9.72 5.88 8.07
N ILE A 53 10.30 6.13 9.24
CA ILE A 53 11.58 5.57 9.70
C ILE A 53 11.38 4.96 11.10
N PRO A 54 10.90 3.71 11.20
CA PRO A 54 10.74 3.01 12.47
C PRO A 54 12.10 2.62 13.09
N GLU A 55 12.07 2.22 14.35
CA GLU A 55 13.25 1.73 15.05
C GLU A 55 13.91 0.56 14.30
N MET A 56 15.24 0.43 14.40
CA MET A 56 16.04 -0.59 13.72
C MET A 56 15.53 -2.02 13.94
N ARG A 57 15.04 -2.34 15.14
CA ARG A 57 14.49 -3.67 15.46
C ARG A 57 13.23 -3.98 14.63
N VAL A 58 12.38 -2.98 14.40
CA VAL A 58 11.16 -3.10 13.57
C VAL A 58 11.54 -3.27 12.11
N GLN A 59 12.51 -2.46 11.64
CA GLN A 59 13.04 -2.59 10.28
C GLN A 59 13.61 -3.99 10.06
N LYS A 60 14.50 -4.48 10.97
CA LYS A 60 15.08 -5.82 10.86
C LYS A 60 14.03 -6.92 10.79
N PHE A 61 12.97 -6.82 11.60
CA PHE A 61 11.85 -7.77 11.58
C PHE A 61 11.13 -7.73 10.23
N ALA A 62 10.75 -6.53 9.76
CA ALA A 62 10.06 -6.35 8.49
C ALA A 62 10.89 -6.90 7.31
N PHE A 63 12.18 -6.53 7.22
CA PHE A 63 13.07 -7.04 6.17
C PHE A 63 13.15 -8.57 6.17
N ALA A 64 13.21 -9.20 7.35
CA ALA A 64 13.23 -10.67 7.43
C ALA A 64 11.92 -11.29 6.88
N LYS A 65 10.76 -10.69 7.19
CA LYS A 65 9.46 -11.17 6.71
C LYS A 65 9.26 -10.94 5.22
N PHE A 66 9.61 -9.76 4.70
CA PHE A 66 9.54 -9.48 3.27
C PHE A 66 10.51 -10.35 2.47
N ARG A 67 11.68 -10.68 3.02
CA ARG A 67 12.57 -11.67 2.42
C ARG A 67 11.91 -13.05 2.32
N GLN A 68 11.23 -13.52 3.37
CA GLN A 68 10.50 -14.80 3.32
C GLN A 68 9.45 -14.82 2.20
N ILE A 69 8.69 -13.72 2.03
CA ILE A 69 7.71 -13.58 0.95
C ILE A 69 8.40 -13.62 -0.42
N TYR A 70 9.51 -12.89 -0.54
CA TYR A 70 10.31 -12.84 -1.78
C TYR A 70 10.89 -14.22 -2.14
N ASP A 71 11.47 -14.92 -1.17
CA ASP A 71 12.04 -16.28 -1.35
C ASP A 71 10.95 -17.31 -1.70
N ALA A 72 9.69 -17.07 -1.29
CA ALA A 72 8.51 -17.84 -1.70
C ALA A 72 7.99 -17.50 -3.12
N GLY A 73 8.59 -16.51 -3.78
CA GLY A 73 8.21 -16.07 -5.13
C GLY A 73 6.88 -15.34 -5.20
N ILE A 74 6.46 -14.70 -4.11
CA ILE A 74 5.19 -13.95 -4.02
C ILE A 74 5.49 -12.45 -4.16
N PRO A 75 5.06 -11.78 -5.24
CA PRO A 75 5.22 -10.34 -5.38
C PRO A 75 4.34 -9.57 -4.41
N VAL A 76 4.84 -8.44 -3.93
CA VAL A 76 4.11 -7.53 -3.03
C VAL A 76 3.98 -6.16 -3.69
N TYR A 77 2.77 -5.67 -3.83
CA TYR A 77 2.45 -4.37 -4.42
C TYR A 77 1.97 -3.41 -3.34
N VAL A 78 2.55 -2.21 -3.30
CA VAL A 78 2.29 -1.25 -2.21
C VAL A 78 2.01 0.16 -2.74
N VAL A 79 1.19 0.89 -1.99
CA VAL A 79 1.14 2.36 -2.00
C VAL A 79 1.54 2.86 -0.62
N TYR A 80 1.93 4.12 -0.50
CA TYR A 80 2.15 4.72 0.82
C TYR A 80 0.83 5.04 1.49
N GLY A 81 0.78 4.84 2.81
CA GLY A 81 -0.23 5.43 3.65
C GLY A 81 0.24 6.78 4.23
N SER A 82 -0.61 7.37 5.05
CA SER A 82 -0.32 8.67 5.67
C SER A 82 0.86 8.62 6.66
N HIS A 83 1.12 7.47 7.25
CA HIS A 83 2.22 7.22 8.19
C HIS A 83 3.53 6.85 7.52
N ASP A 84 3.47 6.13 6.40
CA ASP A 84 4.66 5.71 5.64
C ASP A 84 5.28 6.84 4.83
N PHE A 85 4.46 7.81 4.40
CA PHE A 85 4.86 8.87 3.48
C PHE A 85 5.67 9.97 4.17
N SER A 86 6.76 10.39 3.53
CA SER A 86 7.51 11.58 3.90
C SER A 86 7.88 12.39 2.65
N PRO A 87 7.48 13.67 2.57
CA PRO A 87 7.84 14.53 1.43
C PRO A 87 9.29 14.98 1.43
N VAL A 88 10.00 14.82 2.54
CA VAL A 88 11.36 15.37 2.74
C VAL A 88 12.43 14.31 2.99
N SER A 89 12.04 13.05 3.22
CA SER A 89 12.97 11.97 3.50
C SER A 89 12.48 10.64 2.89
N ASN A 90 13.40 9.73 2.64
CA ASN A 90 13.06 8.38 2.23
C ASN A 90 12.34 7.63 3.36
N SER A 91 11.45 6.74 2.98
CA SER A 91 10.77 5.81 3.88
C SER A 91 11.49 4.45 3.87
N VAL A 92 11.28 3.63 4.90
CA VAL A 92 11.73 2.23 4.88
C VAL A 92 11.07 1.44 3.75
N ILE A 93 9.88 1.84 3.29
CA ILE A 93 9.26 1.30 2.07
C ILE A 93 10.17 1.47 0.85
N ASP A 94 10.88 2.61 0.72
CA ASP A 94 11.83 2.81 -0.38
C ASP A 94 13.00 1.84 -0.33
N LEU A 95 13.51 1.54 0.87
CA LEU A 95 14.58 0.56 1.05
C LEU A 95 14.11 -0.85 0.67
N LEU A 96 12.90 -1.25 1.08
CA LEU A 96 12.30 -2.53 0.68
C LEU A 96 12.11 -2.63 -0.84
N ALA A 97 11.76 -1.52 -1.50
CA ALA A 97 11.63 -1.45 -2.95
C ALA A 97 12.99 -1.55 -3.67
N VAL A 98 14.02 -0.85 -3.17
CA VAL A 98 15.39 -0.88 -3.75
C VAL A 98 15.98 -2.28 -3.72
N VAL A 99 15.74 -3.06 -2.63
CA VAL A 99 16.21 -4.45 -2.56
C VAL A 99 15.29 -5.44 -3.30
N GLY A 100 14.20 -4.95 -3.90
CA GLY A 100 13.30 -5.74 -4.74
C GLY A 100 12.30 -6.61 -3.96
N TYR A 101 12.13 -6.40 -2.67
CA TYR A 101 11.17 -7.17 -1.87
C TYR A 101 9.71 -6.72 -2.07
N ILE A 102 9.50 -5.49 -2.49
CA ILE A 102 8.19 -4.92 -2.80
C ILE A 102 8.25 -4.10 -4.10
N MET A 103 7.10 -3.85 -4.69
CA MET A 103 6.92 -2.97 -5.86
C MET A 103 5.93 -1.86 -5.53
N LYS A 104 6.37 -0.61 -5.69
CA LYS A 104 5.47 0.55 -5.57
C LYS A 104 4.64 0.68 -6.84
N VAL A 105 3.33 0.84 -6.70
CA VAL A 105 2.39 0.96 -7.83
C VAL A 105 1.84 2.38 -7.98
N THR A 106 2.59 3.36 -7.53
CA THR A 106 2.27 4.79 -7.59
C THR A 106 2.99 5.51 -8.74
N LEU A 107 3.17 4.83 -9.85
CA LEU A 107 3.78 5.40 -11.05
C LEU A 107 2.80 6.34 -11.72
N ALA A 108 3.17 7.60 -11.87
CA ALA A 108 2.29 8.63 -12.42
C ALA A 108 3.07 9.58 -13.34
N THR A 109 2.41 9.98 -14.41
CA THR A 109 2.91 10.97 -15.38
C THR A 109 1.95 12.16 -15.40
N SER A 110 2.50 13.37 -15.26
CA SER A 110 1.72 14.60 -15.43
C SER A 110 1.48 14.84 -16.93
N LEU A 111 0.23 15.09 -17.30
CA LEU A 111 -0.17 15.46 -18.65
C LEU A 111 -0.11 16.98 -18.86
N ASP A 112 -0.01 17.44 -20.11
CA ASP A 112 0.08 18.87 -20.47
C ASP A 112 -1.16 19.68 -20.03
N ASP A 113 -2.31 19.04 -19.89
CA ASP A 113 -3.55 19.65 -19.40
C ASP A 113 -3.68 19.68 -17.88
N GLY A 114 -2.65 19.23 -17.16
CA GLY A 114 -2.58 19.21 -15.69
C GLY A 114 -3.25 18.00 -15.05
N ARG A 115 -3.78 17.05 -15.86
CA ARG A 115 -4.23 15.76 -15.34
C ARG A 115 -3.05 14.85 -14.99
N ILE A 116 -3.36 13.80 -14.23
CA ILE A 116 -2.39 12.78 -13.79
C ILE A 116 -2.80 11.45 -14.37
N LYS A 117 -1.95 10.90 -15.23
CA LYS A 117 -2.08 9.53 -15.75
C LYS A 117 -1.32 8.58 -14.85
N LEU A 118 -1.98 7.52 -14.41
CA LEU A 118 -1.33 6.42 -13.68
C LEU A 118 -0.88 5.34 -14.66
N ASP A 119 0.31 4.82 -14.44
CA ASP A 119 0.83 3.70 -15.19
C ASP A 119 0.59 2.40 -14.42
N PHE A 120 0.15 1.36 -15.13
CA PHE A 120 -0.08 0.06 -14.53
C PHE A 120 1.23 -0.74 -14.38
N VAL A 121 1.40 -1.32 -13.20
CA VAL A 121 2.31 -2.44 -12.99
C VAL A 121 1.54 -3.73 -13.30
N VAL A 122 2.06 -4.55 -14.21
CA VAL A 122 1.44 -5.83 -14.58
C VAL A 122 2.04 -6.96 -13.77
N ASP A 123 1.22 -7.65 -13.00
CA ASP A 123 1.67 -8.88 -12.32
C ASP A 123 2.00 -9.96 -13.34
N LYS A 124 3.27 -10.40 -13.35
CA LYS A 124 3.79 -11.31 -14.38
C LYS A 124 3.13 -12.68 -14.39
N LYS A 125 2.61 -13.14 -13.26
CA LYS A 125 2.02 -14.46 -13.10
C LYS A 125 0.55 -14.48 -13.53
N THR A 126 -0.19 -13.44 -13.16
CA THR A 126 -1.66 -13.42 -13.35
C THR A 126 -2.11 -12.53 -14.50
N GLY A 127 -1.26 -11.60 -14.95
CA GLY A 127 -1.61 -10.58 -15.93
C GLY A 127 -2.49 -9.45 -15.37
N VAL A 128 -2.71 -9.42 -14.06
CA VAL A 128 -3.47 -8.35 -13.40
C VAL A 128 -2.70 -7.04 -13.49
N LYS A 129 -3.40 -5.98 -13.85
CA LYS A 129 -2.88 -4.62 -13.95
C LYS A 129 -3.16 -3.87 -12.66
N ILE A 130 -2.13 -3.40 -11.99
CA ILE A 130 -2.21 -2.77 -10.67
C ILE A 130 -1.68 -1.34 -10.78
N ALA A 131 -2.48 -0.37 -10.38
CA ALA A 131 -2.09 1.02 -10.24
C ALA A 131 -2.60 1.57 -8.90
N GLY A 132 -2.08 2.69 -8.43
CA GLY A 132 -2.57 3.25 -7.19
C GLY A 132 -2.11 4.67 -6.91
N LEU A 133 -2.75 5.27 -5.92
CA LEU A 133 -2.39 6.56 -5.35
C LEU A 133 -2.07 6.40 -3.87
N SER A 134 -0.99 7.03 -3.44
CA SER A 134 -0.60 7.07 -2.03
C SER A 134 -1.51 7.98 -1.23
N GLY A 135 -1.83 7.58 -0.01
CA GLY A 135 -2.47 8.46 0.97
C GLY A 135 -1.52 9.58 1.40
N LEU A 136 -2.03 10.79 1.52
CA LEU A 136 -1.31 11.94 2.04
C LEU A 136 -1.90 12.38 3.37
N LYS A 137 -1.05 12.98 4.22
CA LYS A 137 -1.53 13.54 5.49
C LYS A 137 -2.55 14.65 5.25
N VAL A 138 -3.58 14.67 6.10
CA VAL A 138 -4.60 15.76 6.15
C VAL A 138 -5.46 15.85 4.88
N GLY A 139 -5.82 14.72 4.25
CA GLY A 139 -6.75 14.73 3.11
C GLY A 139 -6.24 15.44 1.85
N LYS A 140 -4.94 15.73 1.78
CA LYS A 140 -4.32 16.41 0.62
C LYS A 140 -4.30 15.55 -0.65
N ASP A 141 -4.58 14.29 -0.53
CA ASP A 141 -4.70 13.32 -1.61
C ASP A 141 -5.91 13.60 -2.52
N ARG A 142 -6.99 14.19 -2.01
CA ARG A 142 -8.19 14.53 -2.78
C ARG A 142 -7.89 15.28 -4.09
N VAL A 143 -6.97 16.25 -4.05
CA VAL A 143 -6.56 17.01 -5.25
C VAL A 143 -5.99 16.12 -6.35
N TYR A 144 -5.33 15.02 -6.00
CA TYR A 144 -4.80 14.07 -6.97
C TYR A 144 -5.91 13.24 -7.61
N TYR A 145 -6.94 12.84 -6.83
CA TYR A 145 -8.10 12.13 -7.36
C TYR A 145 -8.92 12.99 -8.32
N GLU A 146 -9.07 14.29 -8.03
CA GLU A 146 -9.76 15.25 -8.91
C GLU A 146 -9.04 15.43 -10.26
N LYS A 147 -7.71 15.28 -10.27
CA LYS A 147 -6.87 15.39 -11.47
C LYS A 147 -6.64 14.08 -12.20
N LEU A 148 -7.18 12.98 -11.70
CA LEU A 148 -6.91 11.66 -12.26
C LEU A 148 -7.48 11.53 -13.69
N ASP A 149 -6.63 11.07 -14.61
CA ASP A 149 -7.06 10.70 -15.97
C ASP A 149 -7.76 9.34 -15.94
N ARG A 150 -9.04 9.35 -15.59
CA ARG A 150 -9.87 8.15 -15.45
C ARG A 150 -10.11 7.46 -16.77
N GLU A 151 -10.25 8.23 -17.84
CA GLU A 151 -10.49 7.69 -19.18
C GLU A 151 -9.39 6.69 -19.58
N SER A 152 -8.13 7.04 -19.30
CA SER A 152 -7.01 6.12 -19.53
C SER A 152 -7.07 4.86 -18.67
N LEU A 153 -7.51 4.98 -17.42
CA LEU A 153 -7.67 3.83 -16.53
C LEU A 153 -8.82 2.92 -16.96
N GLU A 154 -9.93 3.50 -17.37
CA GLU A 154 -11.14 2.77 -17.82
C GLU A 154 -10.91 2.08 -19.17
N ALA A 155 -10.22 2.75 -20.09
CA ALA A 155 -9.94 2.23 -21.43
C ALA A 155 -9.00 1.02 -21.42
N GLU A 156 -8.22 0.85 -20.35
CA GLU A 156 -7.28 -0.27 -20.25
C GLU A 156 -8.02 -1.60 -20.11
N SER A 157 -7.64 -2.59 -20.90
CA SER A 157 -8.30 -3.91 -20.94
C SER A 157 -7.81 -4.86 -19.83
N GLY A 158 -8.59 -5.90 -19.52
CA GLY A 158 -8.25 -6.93 -18.56
C GLY A 158 -8.66 -6.60 -17.13
N LEU A 159 -8.24 -7.47 -16.19
CA LEU A 159 -8.52 -7.26 -14.77
C LEU A 159 -7.59 -6.18 -14.22
N LYS A 160 -8.19 -5.16 -13.65
CA LYS A 160 -7.50 -4.03 -13.05
C LYS A 160 -7.76 -3.97 -11.55
N ILE A 161 -6.75 -3.59 -10.79
CA ILE A 161 -6.85 -3.30 -9.36
C ILE A 161 -6.29 -1.90 -9.13
N PHE A 162 -7.10 -1.04 -8.51
CA PHE A 162 -6.69 0.28 -8.07
C PHE A 162 -6.46 0.27 -6.56
N LEU A 163 -5.23 0.56 -6.13
CA LEU A 163 -4.86 0.67 -4.72
C LEU A 163 -4.92 2.12 -4.28
N PHE A 164 -5.58 2.37 -3.16
CA PHE A 164 -5.61 3.68 -2.54
C PHE A 164 -5.59 3.57 -1.02
N HIS A 165 -5.22 4.64 -0.35
CA HIS A 165 -5.25 4.74 1.10
C HIS A 165 -5.99 6.02 1.49
N GLY A 166 -7.20 5.87 2.02
CA GLY A 166 -8.05 6.99 2.41
C GLY A 166 -9.45 6.53 2.84
N GLY A 167 -10.18 7.41 3.49
CA GLY A 167 -11.55 7.15 3.92
C GLY A 167 -12.55 7.30 2.78
N ILE A 168 -13.56 6.43 2.72
CA ILE A 168 -14.67 6.49 1.79
C ILE A 168 -15.91 7.04 2.53
N SER A 169 -16.54 8.10 1.97
CA SER A 169 -17.68 8.77 2.60
C SER A 169 -18.85 7.84 2.86
N GLU A 170 -19.10 6.92 1.94
CA GLU A 170 -20.20 5.97 2.00
C GLU A 170 -20.00 4.85 3.03
N MET A 171 -18.75 4.69 3.51
CA MET A 171 -18.39 3.68 4.51
C MET A 171 -18.23 4.28 5.91
N LYS A 172 -18.73 5.49 6.16
CA LYS A 172 -18.66 6.13 7.48
C LYS A 172 -19.29 5.22 8.54
N THR A 173 -18.46 4.75 9.46
CA THR A 173 -18.92 4.30 10.76
C THR A 173 -19.06 5.50 11.68
N GLU A 174 -19.96 5.45 12.68
CA GLU A 174 -20.28 6.55 13.62
C GLU A 174 -19.07 7.01 14.47
N SER A 175 -17.92 6.37 14.35
CA SER A 175 -16.67 6.75 15.02
C SER A 175 -15.97 7.86 14.23
N GLY A 176 -16.39 9.10 14.48
CA GLY A 176 -15.87 10.38 14.03
C GLY A 176 -14.38 10.50 13.73
N MET A 177 -13.89 9.88 12.68
CA MET A 177 -12.65 10.30 12.06
C MET A 177 -12.99 11.48 11.13
N ASP A 178 -12.74 12.70 11.60
CA ASP A 178 -12.85 13.96 10.86
C ASP A 178 -11.71 14.10 9.84
N GLY A 179 -11.50 13.07 9.00
CA GLY A 179 -10.73 13.16 7.78
C GLY A 179 -11.67 13.54 6.63
N GLU A 180 -11.20 14.28 5.65
CA GLU A 180 -11.94 14.51 4.41
C GLU A 180 -12.09 13.17 3.66
N ASN A 181 -13.17 12.45 3.97
CA ASN A 181 -13.50 11.22 3.26
C ASN A 181 -13.88 11.54 1.82
N MET A 182 -13.47 10.70 0.90
CA MET A 182 -13.80 10.83 -0.52
C MET A 182 -15.06 10.03 -0.85
N PRO A 183 -15.97 10.55 -1.68
CA PRO A 183 -17.06 9.73 -2.20
C PRO A 183 -16.50 8.66 -3.16
N LEU A 184 -17.12 7.48 -3.16
CA LEU A 184 -16.72 6.37 -4.03
C LEU A 184 -16.68 6.77 -5.52
N SER A 185 -17.52 7.75 -5.91
CA SER A 185 -17.53 8.31 -7.25
C SER A 185 -16.24 9.06 -7.65
N MET A 186 -15.35 9.35 -6.70
CA MET A 186 -14.04 9.93 -6.98
C MET A 186 -12.95 8.87 -7.25
N LEU A 187 -13.22 7.63 -6.93
CA LEU A 187 -12.34 6.50 -7.23
C LEU A 187 -12.70 5.89 -8.57
#